data_be3af917896ac5d75da756ee7a7f8d55
#
_entry.id   be3af917896ac5d75da756ee7a7f8d55
#
_cell.length_a   1.000
_cell.length_b   1.000
_cell.length_c   1.000
_cell.angle_alpha   90.00
_cell.angle_beta   90.00
_cell.angle_gamma   90.00
#
_symmetry.space_group_name_H-M   'P 1'
#
loop_
_entity.id
_entity.type
_entity.pdbx_description
1 polymer ?
#
loop_
_entity_poly.entity_id
_entity_poly.type
_entity_poly.pdbx_seq_one_letter_code
_entity_poly.pdbx_strand_id
1 'polypeptide(L)'
;MGKRKSSTQTELASTLAADMRTVFRKLKLRMREHGGGNDLTPSQTSVLLRLEQDGAATVSSLARAEGMRPQSMSAIVTPLQQSGLITGSPDPGDGRQTLMSLTPKCLKWIQHGRAARQDWMTNTISQKLSVKQQKKLQEALEILALLAED
;
A
#
# COMPACT_ATOMS: atom_id res chain seq x y z
N MET A 1 38.42 -21.61 -6.76
CA MET A 1 37.75 -20.62 -7.64
C MET A 1 36.28 -20.28 -7.27
N GLY A 2 35.60 -21.09 -6.50
CA GLY A 2 34.20 -20.86 -6.14
C GLY A 2 33.93 -19.74 -5.11
N LYS A 3 34.81 -19.48 -4.16
CA LYS A 3 34.58 -18.51 -3.06
C LYS A 3 34.59 -17.02 -3.49
N ARG A 4 35.39 -16.65 -4.52
CA ARG A 4 35.47 -15.25 -4.99
C ARG A 4 34.21 -14.80 -5.76
N LYS A 5 33.62 -15.70 -6.57
CA LYS A 5 32.36 -15.39 -7.30
C LYS A 5 31.17 -15.22 -6.34
N SER A 6 31.09 -16.02 -5.29
CA SER A 6 30.04 -15.95 -4.27
C SER A 6 30.08 -14.65 -3.46
N SER A 7 31.27 -14.15 -3.12
CA SER A 7 31.47 -12.88 -2.39
C SER A 7 31.01 -11.68 -3.22
N THR A 8 31.47 -11.57 -4.45
CA THR A 8 31.12 -10.45 -5.35
C THR A 8 29.60 -10.42 -5.67
N GLN A 9 28.98 -11.59 -5.86
CA GLN A 9 27.53 -11.69 -6.10
C GLN A 9 26.73 -11.23 -4.87
N THR A 10 27.17 -11.60 -3.68
CA THR A 10 26.51 -11.20 -2.41
C THR A 10 26.70 -9.70 -2.16
N GLU A 11 27.86 -9.15 -2.47
CA GLU A 11 28.14 -7.70 -2.35
C GLU A 11 27.26 -6.88 -3.30
N LEU A 12 27.13 -7.31 -4.55
CA LEU A 12 26.24 -6.66 -5.52
C LEU A 12 24.77 -6.73 -5.08
N ALA A 13 24.31 -7.90 -4.64
CA ALA A 13 22.94 -8.08 -4.14
C ALA A 13 22.66 -7.18 -2.92
N SER A 14 23.62 -7.05 -2.01
CA SER A 14 23.50 -6.16 -0.85
C SER A 14 23.39 -4.68 -1.26
N THR A 15 24.20 -4.25 -2.21
CA THR A 15 24.14 -2.88 -2.74
C THR A 15 22.79 -2.61 -3.43
N LEU A 16 22.33 -3.51 -4.29
CA LEU A 16 21.03 -3.40 -4.96
C LEU A 16 19.89 -3.34 -3.95
N ALA A 17 19.91 -4.16 -2.91
CA ALA A 17 18.89 -4.14 -1.86
C ALA A 17 18.83 -2.79 -1.13
N ALA A 18 19.97 -2.17 -0.84
CA ALA A 18 20.05 -0.85 -0.21
C ALA A 18 19.53 0.25 -1.14
N ASP A 19 19.93 0.23 -2.40
CA ASP A 19 19.52 1.21 -3.40
C ASP A 19 18.03 1.12 -3.69
N MET A 20 17.50 -0.09 -3.84
CA MET A 20 16.06 -0.33 -4.02
C MET A 20 15.24 0.24 -2.87
N ARG A 21 15.60 -0.02 -1.62
CA ARG A 21 14.90 0.54 -0.45
C ARG A 21 14.89 2.07 -0.48
N THR A 22 16.00 2.68 -0.85
CA THR A 22 16.12 4.13 -0.94
C THR A 22 15.22 4.70 -2.04
N VAL A 23 15.26 4.11 -3.24
CA VAL A 23 14.46 4.56 -4.38
C VAL A 23 12.97 4.35 -4.11
N PHE A 24 12.57 3.18 -3.62
CA PHE A 24 11.17 2.88 -3.32
C PHE A 24 10.58 3.82 -2.26
N ARG A 25 11.36 4.13 -1.22
CA ARG A 25 10.94 5.11 -0.21
C ARG A 25 10.68 6.49 -0.83
N LYS A 26 11.60 6.96 -1.68
CA LYS A 26 11.44 8.27 -2.36
C LYS A 26 10.25 8.28 -3.30
N LEU A 27 10.08 7.24 -4.12
CA LEU A 27 8.94 7.11 -5.04
C LEU A 27 7.62 7.06 -4.27
N LYS A 28 7.55 6.26 -3.21
CA LYS A 28 6.35 6.17 -2.36
C LYS A 28 5.96 7.52 -1.76
N LEU A 29 6.94 8.29 -1.30
CA LEU A 29 6.69 9.64 -0.77
C LEU A 29 6.12 10.57 -1.85
N ARG A 30 6.75 10.60 -3.03
CA ARG A 30 6.29 11.42 -4.15
C ARG A 30 4.89 11.03 -4.64
N MET A 31 4.63 9.73 -4.74
CA MET A 31 3.30 9.22 -5.11
C MET A 31 2.24 9.64 -4.09
N ARG A 32 2.58 9.63 -2.79
CA ARG A 32 1.68 10.08 -1.73
C ARG A 32 1.37 11.58 -1.84
N GLU A 33 2.38 12.41 -2.10
CA GLU A 33 2.22 13.85 -2.28
C GLU A 33 1.27 14.19 -3.44
N HIS A 34 1.30 13.41 -4.51
CA HIS A 34 0.50 13.62 -5.73
C HIS A 34 -0.83 12.84 -5.75
N GLY A 35 -1.02 11.90 -4.84
CA GLY A 35 -2.23 11.09 -4.74
C GLY A 35 -3.37 11.71 -3.95
N GLY A 36 -3.35 13.04 -3.78
CA GLY A 36 -4.41 13.74 -3.06
C GLY A 36 -4.23 13.71 -1.54
N GLY A 37 -3.02 13.94 -1.05
CA GLY A 37 -2.57 14.08 0.33
C GLY A 37 -3.61 13.67 1.39
N ASN A 38 -3.44 12.56 2.04
CA ASN A 38 -4.31 12.20 3.13
C ASN A 38 -3.57 12.38 4.46
N ASP A 39 -4.26 12.95 5.42
CA ASP A 39 -3.79 13.03 6.80
C ASP A 39 -3.91 11.69 7.54
N LEU A 40 -4.11 10.59 6.80
CA LEU A 40 -4.24 9.26 7.38
C LEU A 40 -2.89 8.70 7.82
N THR A 41 -2.89 8.08 8.98
CA THR A 41 -1.75 7.32 9.46
C THR A 41 -1.53 6.05 8.63
N PRO A 42 -0.33 5.45 8.64
CA PRO A 42 -0.10 4.15 7.99
C PRO A 42 -1.07 3.06 8.45
N SER A 43 -1.41 3.02 9.74
CA SER A 43 -2.36 2.06 10.29
C SER A 43 -3.78 2.26 9.76
N GLN A 44 -4.23 3.51 9.65
CA GLN A 44 -5.52 3.84 9.05
C GLN A 44 -5.58 3.44 7.58
N THR A 45 -4.53 3.73 6.83
CA THR A 45 -4.42 3.32 5.42
C THR A 45 -4.47 1.80 5.28
N SER A 46 -3.76 1.06 6.14
CA SER A 46 -3.76 -0.40 6.14
C SER A 46 -5.16 -0.97 6.37
N VAL A 47 -5.91 -0.42 7.32
CA VAL A 47 -7.31 -0.82 7.58
C VAL A 47 -8.20 -0.60 6.37
N LEU A 48 -8.14 0.58 5.74
CA LEU A 48 -8.94 0.86 4.55
C LEU A 48 -8.63 -0.07 3.38
N LEU A 49 -7.36 -0.34 3.13
CA LEU A 49 -6.94 -1.26 2.06
C LEU A 49 -7.39 -2.69 2.35
N ARG A 50 -7.35 -3.12 3.60
CA ARG A 50 -7.85 -4.45 4.00
C ARG A 50 -9.36 -4.57 3.81
N LEU A 51 -10.13 -3.56 4.24
CA LEU A 51 -11.58 -3.54 4.01
C LEU A 51 -11.95 -3.50 2.53
N GLU A 52 -11.16 -2.84 1.70
CA GLU A 52 -11.36 -2.85 0.25
C GLU A 52 -11.09 -4.24 -0.33
N GLN A 53 -10.03 -4.90 0.11
CA GLN A 53 -9.53 -6.15 -0.44
C GLN A 53 -10.33 -7.36 0.03
N ASP A 54 -10.63 -7.42 1.33
CA ASP A 54 -11.22 -8.57 2.00
C ASP A 54 -12.71 -8.40 2.30
N GLY A 55 -13.27 -7.18 2.11
CA GLY A 55 -14.64 -6.85 2.44
C GLY A 55 -14.86 -6.46 3.90
N ALA A 56 -16.12 -6.37 4.31
CA ALA A 56 -16.51 -5.97 5.65
C ALA A 56 -15.93 -6.91 6.73
N ALA A 57 -15.49 -6.32 7.82
CA ALA A 57 -14.88 -7.05 8.93
C ALA A 57 -15.21 -6.41 10.29
N THR A 58 -15.20 -7.22 11.34
CA THR A 58 -15.33 -6.72 12.71
C THR A 58 -14.04 -6.07 13.18
N VAL A 59 -14.12 -5.18 14.18
CA VAL A 59 -12.92 -4.60 14.82
C VAL A 59 -11.98 -5.69 15.34
N SER A 60 -12.53 -6.77 15.91
CA SER A 60 -11.73 -7.89 16.39
C SER A 60 -10.99 -8.63 15.30
N SER A 61 -11.64 -8.84 14.14
CA SER A 61 -10.99 -9.45 12.97
C SER A 61 -9.90 -8.57 12.40
N LEU A 62 -10.14 -7.26 12.29
CA LEU A 62 -9.14 -6.29 11.85
C LEU A 62 -7.94 -6.26 12.80
N ALA A 63 -8.19 -6.24 14.11
CA ALA A 63 -7.13 -6.26 15.13
C ALA A 63 -6.25 -7.52 14.99
N ARG A 64 -6.88 -8.68 14.83
CA ARG A 64 -6.17 -9.95 14.64
C ARG A 64 -5.32 -9.94 13.38
N ALA A 65 -5.88 -9.47 12.28
CA ALA A 65 -5.18 -9.39 11.00
C ALA A 65 -3.96 -8.44 11.03
N GLU A 66 -4.05 -7.35 11.80
CA GLU A 66 -2.96 -6.37 11.96
C GLU A 66 -2.03 -6.68 13.17
N GLY A 67 -2.25 -7.79 13.85
CA GLY A 67 -1.43 -8.20 15.01
C GLY A 67 -1.51 -7.26 16.20
N MET A 68 -2.65 -6.64 16.43
CA MET A 68 -2.85 -5.70 17.53
C MET A 68 -4.07 -6.05 18.40
N ARG A 69 -4.18 -5.38 19.55
CA ARG A 69 -5.32 -5.54 20.46
C ARG A 69 -6.57 -4.85 19.91
N PRO A 70 -7.79 -5.36 20.19
CA PRO A 70 -9.04 -4.73 19.77
C PRO A 70 -9.17 -3.26 20.20
N GLN A 71 -8.72 -2.91 21.40
CA GLN A 71 -8.72 -1.52 21.88
C GLN A 71 -7.87 -0.59 21.00
N SER A 72 -6.69 -1.06 20.58
CA SER A 72 -5.82 -0.30 19.68
C SER A 72 -6.47 -0.14 18.32
N MET A 73 -7.12 -1.20 17.81
CA MET A 73 -7.85 -1.13 16.55
C MET A 73 -9.05 -0.18 16.64
N SER A 74 -9.79 -0.17 17.75
CA SER A 74 -10.89 0.78 17.96
C SER A 74 -10.42 2.23 17.87
N ALA A 75 -9.24 2.55 18.41
CA ALA A 75 -8.64 3.88 18.32
C ALA A 75 -8.28 4.28 16.88
N ILE A 76 -8.02 3.32 15.99
CA ILE A 76 -7.78 3.54 14.56
C ILE A 76 -9.10 3.71 13.80
N VAL A 77 -10.07 2.86 14.09
CA VAL A 77 -11.35 2.78 13.40
C VAL A 77 -12.26 3.96 13.72
N THR A 78 -12.31 4.42 14.96
CA THR A 78 -13.20 5.50 15.39
C THR A 78 -13.01 6.80 14.60
N PRO A 79 -11.80 7.33 14.41
CA PRO A 79 -11.60 8.51 13.57
C PRO A 79 -12.02 8.31 12.11
N LEU A 80 -11.85 7.10 11.56
CA LEU A 80 -12.27 6.77 10.20
C LEU A 80 -13.79 6.77 10.05
N GLN A 81 -14.53 6.32 11.08
CA GLN A 81 -15.99 6.44 11.12
C GLN A 81 -16.43 7.90 11.21
N GLN A 82 -15.81 8.68 12.07
CA GLN A 82 -16.12 10.09 12.27
C GLN A 82 -15.89 10.91 10.99
N SER A 83 -14.88 10.58 10.21
CA SER A 83 -14.61 11.22 8.92
C SER A 83 -15.48 10.71 7.76
N GLY A 84 -16.33 9.72 8.00
CA GLY A 84 -17.23 9.15 6.99
C GLY A 84 -16.53 8.24 5.97
N LEU A 85 -15.37 7.71 6.28
CA LEU A 85 -14.65 6.79 5.41
C LEU A 85 -15.07 5.33 5.61
N ILE A 86 -15.48 4.97 6.82
CA ILE A 86 -16.04 3.66 7.13
C ILE A 86 -17.36 3.80 7.88
N THR A 87 -18.19 2.77 7.79
CA THR A 87 -19.48 2.70 8.48
C THR A 87 -19.63 1.32 9.13
N GLY A 88 -20.38 1.27 10.22
CA GLY A 88 -20.69 0.03 10.91
C GLY A 88 -22.14 -0.40 10.62
N SER A 89 -22.34 -1.69 10.47
CA SER A 89 -23.65 -2.32 10.38
C SER A 89 -23.69 -3.61 11.19
N PRO A 90 -24.87 -4.04 11.70
CA PRO A 90 -24.99 -5.31 12.41
C PRO A 90 -24.52 -6.47 11.52
N ASP A 91 -23.79 -7.42 12.11
CA ASP A 91 -23.44 -8.66 11.41
C ASP A 91 -24.71 -9.51 11.20
N PRO A 92 -25.04 -9.90 9.95
CA PRO A 92 -26.21 -10.75 9.69
C PRO A 92 -26.15 -12.12 10.38
N GLY A 93 -24.94 -12.64 10.64
CA GLY A 93 -24.71 -13.91 11.31
C GLY A 93 -24.71 -13.85 12.84
N ASP A 94 -24.36 -12.68 13.39
CA ASP A 94 -24.35 -12.40 14.85
C ASP A 94 -24.62 -10.92 15.09
N GLY A 95 -25.87 -10.58 15.39
CA GLY A 95 -26.31 -9.20 15.66
C GLY A 95 -25.61 -8.49 16.83
N ARG A 96 -24.81 -9.21 17.63
CA ARG A 96 -23.98 -8.62 18.70
C ARG A 96 -22.70 -7.99 18.15
N GLN A 97 -22.29 -8.36 16.93
CA GLN A 97 -21.10 -7.83 16.30
C GLN A 97 -21.44 -6.75 15.26
N THR A 98 -20.55 -5.79 15.13
CA THR A 98 -20.64 -4.75 14.12
C THR A 98 -19.61 -5.00 13.02
N LEU A 99 -20.08 -5.08 11.78
CA LEU A 99 -19.22 -5.14 10.60
C LEU A 99 -18.89 -3.73 10.14
N MET A 100 -17.60 -3.47 10.04
CA MET A 100 -17.06 -2.24 9.45
C MET A 100 -16.87 -2.43 7.96
N SER A 101 -17.30 -1.45 7.18
CA SER A 101 -17.14 -1.45 5.72
C SER A 101 -16.80 -0.07 5.20
N LEU A 102 -16.22 0.00 3.99
CA LEU A 102 -15.96 1.26 3.32
C LEU A 102 -17.26 1.92 2.89
N THR A 103 -17.34 3.24 3.05
CA THR A 103 -18.45 4.02 2.50
C THR A 103 -18.25 4.23 0.99
N PRO A 104 -19.33 4.51 0.22
CA PRO A 104 -19.19 4.92 -1.18
C PRO A 104 -18.28 6.14 -1.36
N LYS A 105 -18.30 7.08 -0.42
CA LYS A 105 -17.39 8.23 -0.37
C LYS A 105 -15.91 7.78 -0.29
N CYS A 106 -15.61 6.81 0.58
CA CYS A 106 -14.27 6.27 0.72
C CYS A 106 -13.80 5.57 -0.55
N LEU A 107 -14.64 4.75 -1.16
CA LEU A 107 -14.31 4.07 -2.41
C LEU A 107 -13.97 5.05 -3.54
N LYS A 108 -14.77 6.10 -3.70
CA LYS A 108 -14.48 7.17 -4.67
C LYS A 108 -13.18 7.88 -4.36
N TRP A 109 -12.93 8.18 -3.11
CA TRP A 109 -11.71 8.84 -2.68
C TRP A 109 -10.46 7.97 -2.95
N ILE A 110 -10.53 6.66 -2.68
CA ILE A 110 -9.44 5.71 -3.01
C ILE A 110 -9.20 5.67 -4.52
N GLN A 111 -10.25 5.58 -5.32
CA GLN A 111 -10.15 5.54 -6.79
C GLN A 111 -9.55 6.83 -7.36
N HIS A 112 -9.98 8.00 -6.88
CA HIS A 112 -9.40 9.28 -7.28
C HIS A 112 -7.92 9.39 -6.91
N GLY A 113 -7.54 8.94 -5.73
CA GLY A 113 -6.14 8.92 -5.30
C GLY A 113 -5.27 8.00 -6.16
N ARG A 114 -5.77 6.83 -6.55
CA ARG A 114 -5.09 5.91 -7.49
C ARG A 114 -4.92 6.53 -8.86
N ALA A 115 -5.98 7.13 -9.41
CA ALA A 115 -5.92 7.80 -10.70
C ALA A 115 -4.90 8.94 -10.69
N ALA A 116 -4.91 9.79 -9.68
CA ALA A 116 -3.96 10.88 -9.53
C ALA A 116 -2.50 10.39 -9.45
N ARG A 117 -2.25 9.31 -8.72
CA ARG A 117 -0.91 8.69 -8.64
C ARG A 117 -0.48 8.10 -9.98
N GLN A 118 -1.39 7.44 -10.68
CA GLN A 118 -1.13 6.89 -12.02
C GLN A 118 -0.79 7.99 -13.01
N ASP A 119 -1.58 9.06 -13.04
CA ASP A 119 -1.36 10.20 -13.93
C ASP A 119 -0.03 10.89 -13.63
N TRP A 120 0.27 11.13 -12.37
CA TRP A 120 1.55 11.71 -11.96
C TRP A 120 2.73 10.83 -12.41
N MET A 121 2.66 9.52 -12.18
CA MET A 121 3.72 8.58 -12.54
C MET A 121 3.90 8.51 -14.06
N THR A 122 2.80 8.43 -14.81
CA THR A 122 2.81 8.42 -16.28
C THR A 122 3.49 9.67 -16.83
N ASN A 123 3.08 10.85 -16.34
CA ASN A 123 3.67 12.12 -16.75
C ASN A 123 5.15 12.22 -16.36
N THR A 124 5.50 11.79 -15.17
CA THR A 124 6.88 11.82 -14.68
C THR A 124 7.81 10.92 -15.50
N ILE A 125 7.37 9.72 -15.81
CA ILE A 125 8.11 8.77 -16.67
C ILE A 125 8.28 9.38 -18.07
N SER A 126 7.20 9.88 -18.65
CA SER A 126 7.18 10.46 -19.99
C SER A 126 8.11 11.67 -20.13
N GLN A 127 8.17 12.52 -19.09
CA GLN A 127 8.99 13.73 -19.11
C GLN A 127 10.47 13.49 -18.77
N LYS A 128 10.75 12.52 -17.89
CA LYS A 128 12.11 12.32 -17.38
C LYS A 128 12.89 11.22 -18.08
N LEU A 129 12.21 10.28 -18.73
CA LEU A 129 12.84 9.12 -19.35
C LEU A 129 12.65 9.11 -20.87
N SER A 130 13.73 8.87 -21.60
CA SER A 130 13.66 8.55 -23.01
C SER A 130 12.94 7.22 -23.23
N VAL A 131 12.43 6.98 -24.45
CA VAL A 131 11.81 5.69 -24.81
C VAL A 131 12.74 4.51 -24.54
N LYS A 132 14.04 4.67 -24.81
CA LYS A 132 15.05 3.65 -24.52
C LYS A 132 15.15 3.34 -23.02
N GLN A 133 15.11 4.38 -22.18
CA GLN A 133 15.13 4.21 -20.72
C GLN A 133 13.84 3.59 -20.19
N GLN A 134 12.69 3.95 -20.78
CA GLN A 134 11.39 3.35 -20.44
C GLN A 134 11.39 1.84 -20.72
N LYS A 135 11.94 1.41 -21.85
CA LYS A 135 12.10 -0.02 -22.18
C LYS A 135 13.01 -0.75 -21.20
N LYS A 136 14.12 -0.14 -20.79
CA LYS A 136 15.00 -0.69 -19.74
C LYS A 136 14.29 -0.79 -18.39
N LEU A 137 13.48 0.20 -18.05
CA LEU A 137 12.69 0.16 -16.83
C LEU A 137 11.64 -0.96 -16.88
N GLN A 138 11.01 -1.18 -18.02
CA GLN A 138 10.07 -2.29 -18.23
C GLN A 138 10.76 -3.64 -17.97
N GLU A 139 11.92 -3.88 -18.55
CA GLU A 139 12.74 -5.08 -18.30
C GLU A 139 13.12 -5.22 -16.82
N ALA A 140 13.52 -4.12 -16.18
CA ALA A 140 13.86 -4.11 -14.76
C ALA A 140 12.64 -4.45 -13.87
N LEU A 141 11.44 -4.00 -14.22
CA LEU A 141 10.21 -4.33 -13.50
C LEU A 141 9.85 -5.81 -13.60
N GLU A 142 10.11 -6.46 -14.75
CA GLU A 142 9.96 -7.91 -14.91
C GLU A 142 10.89 -8.67 -13.96
N ILE A 143 12.15 -8.23 -13.85
CA ILE A 143 13.12 -8.80 -12.91
C ILE A 143 12.70 -8.56 -11.45
N LEU A 144 12.22 -7.35 -11.14
CA LEU A 144 11.75 -7.02 -9.79
C LEU A 144 10.53 -7.86 -9.37
N ALA A 145 9.66 -8.21 -10.31
CA ALA A 145 8.50 -9.06 -10.04
C ALA A 145 8.92 -10.43 -9.48
N LEU A 146 10.05 -10.98 -9.95
CA LEU A 146 10.59 -12.25 -9.44
C LEU A 146 10.93 -12.21 -7.94
N LEU A 147 11.25 -11.03 -7.40
CA LEU A 147 11.56 -10.87 -5.98
C LEU A 147 10.30 -10.85 -5.10
N ALA A 148 9.13 -10.68 -5.69
CA ALA A 148 7.84 -10.63 -5.01
C ALA A 148 7.07 -11.97 -5.09
N GLU A 149 7.59 -12.95 -5.83
CA GLU A 149 7.02 -14.28 -5.93
C GLU A 149 7.54 -15.16 -4.78
N ASP A 150 6.64 -15.97 -4.17
CA ASP A 150 6.97 -16.95 -3.11
C ASP A 150 7.59 -18.24 -3.67
#